data_9dc09de42c0c3d596cb0e93a8b11d4b9
#
_entry.id   9dc09de42c0c3d596cb0e93a8b11d4b9
#
_cell.length_a   1.000
_cell.length_b   1.000
_cell.length_c   1.000
_cell.angle_alpha   90.00
_cell.angle_beta   90.00
_cell.angle_gamma   90.00
#
_symmetry.space_group_name_H-M   'P 1'
#
loop_
_entity.id
_entity.type
_entity.pdbx_description
1 polymer ?
#
loop_
_entity_poly.entity_id
_entity_poly.type
_entity_poly.pdbx_seq_one_letter_code
_entity_poly.pdbx_strand_id
1 'polypeptide(L)'
;MVFSINYAPLVSMVCEREQVRYVSWVYDAPIHIRNIETMKNSCNRIFFFDRIQAEKYKKQGIAAYHMPLAADVETFSRYTAKCDDQTDISLVGKLYQTEYQYYMGPLNTYQRGYLDGILQAQMKVYGGYFLGDLLDDALLQELNACYQKASNGEVAVTKAELEYMMACEITGRERYLALAVLSSHHAVRLYSTDKDARLDKVEYMGYADYYKQMPEIFKSSRINLNI
;
A
#
# COMPACT_ATOMS: atom_id res chain seq x y z
N MET A 1 -24.56 -4.73 -14.59
CA MET A 1 -23.72 -4.17 -13.51
C MET A 1 -22.41 -4.93 -13.48
N VAL A 2 -21.28 -4.20 -13.39
CA VAL A 2 -19.94 -4.77 -13.21
C VAL A 2 -19.47 -4.42 -11.79
N PHE A 3 -18.81 -5.37 -11.10
CA PHE A 3 -18.22 -5.18 -9.79
C PHE A 3 -16.74 -5.53 -9.81
N SER A 4 -15.91 -4.75 -9.11
CA SER A 4 -14.49 -5.08 -8.89
C SER A 4 -14.02 -4.76 -7.48
N ILE A 5 -13.02 -5.51 -7.04
CA ILE A 5 -12.15 -5.12 -5.93
C ILE A 5 -11.10 -4.17 -6.52
N ASN A 6 -10.89 -3.06 -5.84
CA ASN A 6 -10.17 -1.88 -6.32
C ASN A 6 -10.76 -1.27 -7.59
N TYR A 7 -10.43 -0.01 -7.83
CA TYR A 7 -10.93 0.72 -8.99
C TYR A 7 -10.04 0.49 -10.21
N ALA A 8 -10.66 0.17 -11.34
CA ALA A 8 -9.99 -0.05 -12.61
C ALA A 8 -10.45 1.00 -13.66
N PRO A 9 -9.59 1.97 -14.06
CA PRO A 9 -9.93 3.01 -15.02
C PRO A 9 -10.47 2.48 -16.36
N LEU A 10 -9.85 1.43 -16.90
CA LEU A 10 -10.28 0.80 -18.17
C LEU A 10 -11.69 0.19 -18.07
N VAL A 11 -12.01 -0.44 -16.95
CA VAL A 11 -13.35 -0.99 -16.70
C VAL A 11 -14.37 0.14 -16.65
N SER A 12 -14.06 1.24 -15.95
CA SER A 12 -14.93 2.42 -15.89
C SER A 12 -15.18 3.00 -17.28
N MET A 13 -14.15 3.15 -18.10
CA MET A 13 -14.29 3.68 -19.48
C MET A 13 -15.19 2.80 -20.35
N VAL A 14 -15.03 1.48 -20.28
CA VAL A 14 -15.88 0.53 -21.01
C VAL A 14 -17.32 0.60 -20.50
N CYS A 15 -17.51 0.58 -19.17
CA CYS A 15 -18.84 0.66 -18.57
C CYS A 15 -19.59 1.96 -18.92
N GLU A 16 -18.87 3.10 -18.96
CA GLU A 16 -19.46 4.38 -19.38
C GLU A 16 -19.90 4.33 -20.83
N ARG A 17 -19.06 3.80 -21.72
CA ARG A 17 -19.41 3.67 -23.16
C ARG A 17 -20.62 2.74 -23.36
N GLU A 18 -20.68 1.62 -22.67
CA GLU A 18 -21.75 0.62 -22.80
C GLU A 18 -22.98 0.94 -21.91
N GLN A 19 -22.96 2.08 -21.19
CA GLN A 19 -24.02 2.50 -20.25
C GLN A 19 -24.35 1.44 -19.19
N VAL A 20 -23.33 0.74 -18.71
CA VAL A 20 -23.43 -0.28 -17.68
C VAL A 20 -22.95 0.27 -16.35
N ARG A 21 -23.71 0.09 -15.27
CA ARG A 21 -23.29 0.51 -13.92
C ARG A 21 -22.04 -0.23 -13.47
N TYR A 22 -21.03 0.52 -13.00
CA TYR A 22 -19.80 0.03 -12.44
C TYR A 22 -19.72 0.33 -10.94
N VAL A 23 -19.52 -0.71 -10.14
CA VAL A 23 -19.32 -0.63 -8.68
C VAL A 23 -17.93 -1.13 -8.36
N SER A 24 -17.15 -0.35 -7.63
CA SER A 24 -15.84 -0.78 -7.13
C SER A 24 -15.73 -0.61 -5.62
N TRP A 25 -15.11 -1.59 -4.96
CA TRP A 25 -14.78 -1.53 -3.54
C TRP A 25 -13.27 -1.45 -3.36
N VAL A 26 -12.80 -0.28 -2.92
CA VAL A 26 -11.38 0.06 -2.84
C VAL A 26 -10.81 -0.35 -1.49
N TYR A 27 -9.77 -1.17 -1.54
CA TYR A 27 -9.06 -1.71 -0.37
C TYR A 27 -7.74 -1.00 -0.07
N ASP A 28 -7.23 -0.19 -1.02
CA ASP A 28 -5.94 0.47 -0.88
C ASP A 28 -6.09 1.91 -0.40
N ALA A 29 -5.22 2.33 0.50
CA ALA A 29 -5.10 3.70 0.96
C ALA A 29 -3.62 4.08 1.15
N PRO A 30 -3.11 5.07 0.38
CA PRO A 30 -3.81 5.78 -0.70
C PRO A 30 -4.04 4.89 -1.93
N ILE A 31 -5.13 5.16 -2.64
CA ILE A 31 -5.35 4.53 -3.94
C ILE A 31 -4.46 5.18 -5.00
N HIS A 32 -3.77 4.35 -5.78
CA HIS A 32 -2.95 4.82 -6.91
C HIS A 32 -3.70 4.69 -8.22
N ILE A 33 -4.06 5.81 -8.84
CA ILE A 33 -4.80 5.87 -10.11
C ILE A 33 -4.13 6.86 -11.06
N ARG A 34 -3.66 6.37 -12.21
CA ARG A 34 -3.03 7.22 -13.24
C ARG A 34 -3.99 8.19 -13.90
N ASN A 35 -5.26 7.82 -14.09
CA ASN A 35 -6.29 8.65 -14.73
C ASN A 35 -7.49 8.85 -13.80
N ILE A 36 -7.39 9.84 -12.93
CA ILE A 36 -8.41 10.18 -11.95
C ILE A 36 -9.72 10.69 -12.59
N GLU A 37 -9.65 11.28 -13.80
CA GLU A 37 -10.83 11.81 -14.47
C GLU A 37 -11.86 10.72 -14.79
N THR A 38 -11.41 9.48 -15.02
CA THR A 38 -12.33 8.35 -15.23
C THR A 38 -13.22 8.07 -14.04
N MET A 39 -12.82 8.47 -12.82
CA MET A 39 -13.64 8.31 -11.62
C MET A 39 -14.91 9.15 -11.63
N LYS A 40 -14.95 10.22 -12.43
CA LYS A 40 -16.11 11.10 -12.61
C LYS A 40 -17.17 10.54 -13.55
N ASN A 41 -16.88 9.41 -14.23
CA ASN A 41 -17.83 8.77 -15.12
C ASN A 41 -19.15 8.47 -14.39
N SER A 42 -20.28 8.72 -15.06
CA SER A 42 -21.62 8.64 -14.49
C SER A 42 -22.03 7.22 -14.08
N CYS A 43 -21.43 6.22 -14.72
CA CYS A 43 -21.64 4.80 -14.45
C CYS A 43 -21.09 4.36 -13.09
N ASN A 44 -20.15 5.12 -12.49
CA ASN A 44 -19.40 4.71 -11.31
C ASN A 44 -20.18 4.83 -10.00
N ARG A 45 -19.92 3.87 -9.09
CA ARG A 45 -20.21 3.95 -7.65
C ARG A 45 -18.99 3.37 -6.94
N ILE A 46 -18.18 4.24 -6.29
CA ILE A 46 -16.88 3.86 -5.75
C ILE A 46 -16.95 3.87 -4.23
N PHE A 47 -16.76 2.73 -3.62
CA PHE A 47 -16.76 2.55 -2.17
C PHE A 47 -15.33 2.49 -1.66
N PHE A 48 -14.96 3.38 -0.74
CA PHE A 48 -13.65 3.43 -0.09
C PHE A 48 -13.77 2.91 1.32
N PHE A 49 -12.84 2.06 1.75
CA PHE A 49 -12.78 1.66 3.15
C PHE A 49 -12.27 2.79 4.05
N ASP A 50 -11.42 3.66 3.51
CA ASP A 50 -10.92 4.85 4.19
C ASP A 50 -11.90 6.03 4.02
N ARG A 51 -12.35 6.56 5.16
CA ARG A 51 -13.32 7.66 5.20
C ARG A 51 -12.73 8.95 4.62
N ILE A 52 -11.46 9.24 4.92
CA ILE A 52 -10.80 10.49 4.48
C ILE A 52 -10.70 10.50 2.96
N GLN A 53 -10.32 9.38 2.34
CA GLN A 53 -10.31 9.26 0.88
C GLN A 53 -11.71 9.41 0.29
N ALA A 54 -12.73 8.75 0.86
CA ALA A 54 -14.10 8.88 0.39
C ALA A 54 -14.56 10.34 0.38
N GLU A 55 -14.29 11.09 1.45
CA GLU A 55 -14.63 12.51 1.56
C GLU A 55 -13.81 13.38 0.59
N LYS A 56 -12.50 13.11 0.44
CA LYS A 56 -11.62 13.80 -0.51
C LYS A 56 -12.17 13.70 -1.95
N TYR A 57 -12.49 12.49 -2.39
CA TYR A 57 -12.98 12.26 -3.75
C TYR A 57 -14.42 12.74 -3.96
N LYS A 58 -15.27 12.65 -2.93
CA LYS A 58 -16.63 13.23 -2.97
C LYS A 58 -16.60 14.74 -3.17
N LYS A 59 -15.68 15.46 -2.53
CA LYS A 59 -15.47 16.91 -2.72
C LYS A 59 -15.05 17.26 -4.15
N GLN A 60 -14.46 16.33 -4.89
CA GLN A 60 -14.07 16.49 -6.29
C GLN A 60 -15.20 16.13 -7.29
N GLY A 61 -16.41 15.88 -6.79
CA GLY A 61 -17.57 15.53 -7.62
C GLY A 61 -17.64 14.06 -8.04
N ILE A 62 -16.83 13.20 -7.43
CA ILE A 62 -16.83 11.75 -7.70
C ILE A 62 -17.93 11.08 -6.87
N ALA A 63 -18.61 10.08 -7.45
CA ALA A 63 -19.60 9.26 -6.75
C ALA A 63 -18.93 8.29 -5.76
N ALA A 64 -18.33 8.87 -4.70
CA ALA A 64 -17.53 8.21 -3.68
C ALA A 64 -18.34 8.02 -2.40
N TYR A 65 -18.24 6.84 -1.81
CA TYR A 65 -18.94 6.41 -0.59
C TYR A 65 -17.97 5.75 0.37
N HIS A 66 -18.20 5.92 1.66
CA HIS A 66 -17.45 5.18 2.69
C HIS A 66 -18.11 3.83 2.96
N MET A 67 -17.34 2.76 2.89
CA MET A 67 -17.75 1.41 3.28
C MET A 67 -16.53 0.67 3.86
N PRO A 68 -16.50 0.40 5.17
CA PRO A 68 -15.37 -0.24 5.82
C PRO A 68 -15.11 -1.65 5.26
N LEU A 69 -13.89 -2.15 5.47
CA LEU A 69 -13.57 -3.53 5.17
C LEU A 69 -14.38 -4.48 6.07
N ALA A 70 -14.64 -5.67 5.57
CA ALA A 70 -15.32 -6.73 6.29
C ALA A 70 -14.40 -7.94 6.46
N ALA A 71 -14.58 -8.67 7.55
CA ALA A 71 -13.93 -9.95 7.76
C ALA A 71 -14.86 -11.09 7.28
N ASP A 72 -14.27 -12.10 6.65
CA ASP A 72 -14.96 -13.36 6.34
C ASP A 72 -15.08 -14.21 7.61
N VAL A 73 -16.07 -13.86 8.44
CA VAL A 73 -16.30 -14.53 9.73
C VAL A 73 -16.56 -16.00 9.56
N GLU A 74 -17.27 -16.41 8.50
CA GLU A 74 -17.61 -17.81 8.26
C GLU A 74 -16.35 -18.64 8.01
N THR A 75 -15.48 -18.20 7.12
CA THR A 75 -14.22 -18.90 6.83
C THR A 75 -13.31 -18.93 8.06
N PHE A 76 -13.08 -17.77 8.70
CA PHE A 76 -12.15 -17.71 9.82
C PHE A 76 -12.65 -18.41 11.09
N SER A 77 -13.96 -18.53 11.32
CA SER A 77 -14.49 -19.23 12.49
C SER A 77 -14.38 -20.76 12.43
N ARG A 78 -14.24 -21.33 11.23
CA ARG A 78 -14.10 -22.78 11.04
C ARG A 78 -12.75 -23.34 11.53
N TYR A 79 -11.75 -22.50 11.69
CA TYR A 79 -10.42 -22.92 12.09
C TYR A 79 -10.23 -22.82 13.59
N THR A 80 -9.57 -23.80 14.16
CA THR A 80 -9.12 -23.82 15.57
C THR A 80 -7.60 -23.81 15.58
N ALA A 81 -7.00 -23.09 16.55
CA ALA A 81 -5.56 -23.09 16.73
C ALA A 81 -5.06 -24.50 17.07
N LYS A 82 -3.99 -24.94 16.42
CA LYS A 82 -3.25 -26.13 16.82
C LYS A 82 -2.33 -25.74 17.98
N CYS A 83 -2.48 -26.39 19.13
CA CYS A 83 -1.72 -26.07 20.33
C CYS A 83 -0.21 -26.18 20.18
N ASP A 84 0.27 -27.04 19.26
CA ASP A 84 1.68 -27.38 19.11
C ASP A 84 2.45 -26.47 18.15
N ASP A 85 1.78 -25.59 17.39
CA ASP A 85 2.40 -24.70 16.41
C ASP A 85 2.07 -23.22 16.66
N GLN A 86 2.17 -22.80 17.93
CA GLN A 86 1.92 -21.41 18.31
C GLN A 86 3.18 -20.56 18.15
N THR A 87 2.99 -19.34 17.66
CA THR A 87 4.01 -18.29 17.67
C THR A 87 3.51 -17.07 18.45
N ASP A 88 4.43 -16.26 18.96
CA ASP A 88 4.01 -15.04 19.66
C ASP A 88 3.42 -14.04 18.66
N ILE A 89 4.10 -13.84 17.53
CA ILE A 89 3.75 -12.78 16.58
C ILE A 89 3.84 -13.31 15.14
N SER A 90 2.86 -12.95 14.31
CA SER A 90 2.95 -13.16 12.87
C SER A 90 2.71 -11.88 12.08
N LEU A 91 3.36 -11.77 10.93
CA LEU A 91 3.04 -10.83 9.85
C LEU A 91 2.76 -11.61 8.58
N VAL A 92 1.59 -11.40 7.98
CA VAL A 92 1.24 -11.91 6.65
C VAL A 92 1.16 -10.75 5.69
N GLY A 93 2.11 -10.65 4.74
CA GLY A 93 2.14 -9.55 3.77
C GLY A 93 3.52 -9.30 3.17
N LYS A 94 3.56 -8.40 2.19
CA LYS A 94 4.81 -7.99 1.53
C LYS A 94 5.68 -7.13 2.46
N LEU A 95 7.00 -7.17 2.28
CA LEU A 95 7.93 -6.22 2.92
C LEU A 95 8.07 -4.92 2.12
N TYR A 96 7.45 -4.83 0.93
CA TYR A 96 7.58 -3.68 0.03
C TYR A 96 9.04 -3.33 -0.26
N GLN A 97 9.77 -4.30 -0.81
CA GLN A 97 11.08 -4.01 -1.42
C GLN A 97 10.84 -3.11 -2.63
N THR A 98 11.21 -1.86 -2.53
CA THR A 98 10.87 -0.82 -3.50
C THR A 98 12.05 -0.49 -4.41
N GLU A 99 11.74 0.16 -5.55
CA GLU A 99 12.73 0.74 -6.45
C GLU A 99 13.24 2.11 -5.95
N TYR A 100 12.90 2.52 -4.73
CA TYR A 100 13.25 3.84 -4.17
C TYR A 100 14.73 4.17 -4.35
N GLN A 101 15.63 3.24 -4.06
CA GLN A 101 17.08 3.46 -4.18
C GLN A 101 17.50 3.69 -5.64
N TYR A 102 16.84 3.04 -6.59
CA TYR A 102 17.09 3.29 -8.01
C TYR A 102 16.72 4.73 -8.39
N TYR A 103 15.57 5.22 -7.96
CA TYR A 103 15.15 6.61 -8.20
C TYR A 103 15.99 7.64 -7.43
N MET A 104 16.64 7.24 -6.33
CA MET A 104 17.58 8.11 -5.62
C MET A 104 18.92 8.26 -6.36
N GLY A 105 19.31 7.29 -7.19
CA GLY A 105 20.61 7.27 -7.90
C GLY A 105 20.94 8.56 -8.66
N PRO A 106 20.07 9.08 -9.54
CA PRO A 106 20.30 10.28 -10.33
C PRO A 106 20.30 11.59 -9.54
N LEU A 107 19.77 11.61 -8.31
CA LEU A 107 19.57 12.82 -7.52
C LEU A 107 20.86 13.28 -6.81
N ASN A 108 21.00 14.58 -6.61
CA ASN A 108 22.08 15.14 -5.79
C ASN A 108 21.86 14.92 -4.30
N THR A 109 22.86 15.23 -3.48
CA THR A 109 22.82 15.01 -2.02
C THR A 109 21.69 15.79 -1.33
N TYR A 110 21.43 17.02 -1.77
CA TYR A 110 20.33 17.83 -1.23
C TYR A 110 18.97 17.21 -1.50
N GLN A 111 18.70 16.83 -2.75
CA GLN A 111 17.43 16.23 -3.17
C GLN A 111 17.18 14.89 -2.45
N ARG A 112 18.20 14.02 -2.35
CA ARG A 112 18.12 12.78 -1.58
C ARG A 112 17.79 13.04 -0.11
N GLY A 113 18.52 13.97 0.51
CA GLY A 113 18.30 14.33 1.91
C GLY A 113 16.92 14.93 2.16
N TYR A 114 16.39 15.71 1.22
CA TYR A 114 15.05 16.28 1.30
C TYR A 114 13.97 15.20 1.25
N LEU A 115 14.03 14.29 0.28
CA LEU A 115 13.08 13.19 0.16
C LEU A 115 13.16 12.24 1.37
N ASP A 116 14.37 11.90 1.81
CA ASP A 116 14.54 11.05 2.99
C ASP A 116 14.02 11.75 4.27
N GLY A 117 14.18 13.08 4.37
CA GLY A 117 13.62 13.89 5.43
C GLY A 117 12.08 13.82 5.47
N ILE A 118 11.43 13.88 4.30
CA ILE A 118 9.96 13.69 4.19
C ILE A 118 9.56 12.29 4.68
N LEU A 119 10.26 11.24 4.24
CA LEU A 119 9.99 9.87 4.68
C LEU A 119 10.11 9.73 6.19
N GLN A 120 11.20 10.24 6.77
CA GLN A 120 11.43 10.19 8.21
C GLN A 120 10.38 10.99 9.01
N ALA A 121 9.93 12.12 8.47
CA ALA A 121 8.89 12.93 9.11
C ALA A 121 7.56 12.17 9.10
N GLN A 122 7.17 11.58 7.97
CA GLN A 122 5.94 10.80 7.86
C GLN A 122 5.95 9.59 8.82
N MET A 123 7.07 8.87 8.94
CA MET A 123 7.20 7.74 9.87
C MET A 123 7.05 8.13 11.35
N LYS A 124 7.21 9.42 11.70
CA LYS A 124 7.01 9.92 13.07
C LYS A 124 5.60 10.41 13.36
N VAL A 125 4.76 10.53 12.33
CA VAL A 125 3.39 11.07 12.46
C VAL A 125 2.38 9.93 12.30
N TYR A 126 1.85 9.46 13.40
CA TYR A 126 0.79 8.46 13.42
C TYR A 126 -0.58 9.10 13.18
N GLY A 127 -1.38 8.47 12.31
CA GLY A 127 -2.75 8.91 12.03
C GLY A 127 -2.86 10.14 11.11
N GLY A 128 -1.75 10.61 10.55
CA GLY A 128 -1.71 11.68 9.55
C GLY A 128 -0.94 11.27 8.31
N TYR A 129 -1.45 11.62 7.12
CA TYR A 129 -0.78 11.35 5.84
C TYR A 129 -0.62 12.66 5.08
N PHE A 130 0.61 13.09 4.86
CA PHE A 130 0.93 14.39 4.26
C PHE A 130 1.94 14.34 3.12
N LEU A 131 2.30 13.16 2.62
CA LEU A 131 3.29 13.03 1.53
C LEU A 131 2.89 13.88 0.32
N GLY A 132 1.62 13.78 -0.11
CA GLY A 132 1.12 14.53 -1.26
C GLY A 132 1.17 16.04 -1.08
N ASP A 133 1.13 16.55 0.15
CA ASP A 133 1.16 17.98 0.44
C ASP A 133 2.59 18.54 0.34
N LEU A 134 3.61 17.71 0.62
CA LEU A 134 5.03 18.10 0.55
C LEU A 134 5.67 17.89 -0.81
N LEU A 135 5.02 17.16 -1.71
CA LEU A 135 5.46 16.94 -3.08
C LEU A 135 4.81 17.97 -4.00
N ASP A 136 5.38 19.16 -4.07
CA ASP A 136 4.89 20.21 -4.96
C ASP A 136 5.39 20.04 -6.40
N ASP A 137 4.80 20.82 -7.32
CA ASP A 137 5.13 20.73 -8.74
C ASP A 137 6.56 21.22 -9.05
N ALA A 138 7.11 22.15 -8.28
CA ALA A 138 8.47 22.64 -8.47
C ALA A 138 9.49 21.54 -8.15
N LEU A 139 9.33 20.87 -7.01
CA LEU A 139 10.15 19.71 -6.65
C LEU A 139 10.05 18.62 -7.72
N LEU A 140 8.83 18.30 -8.16
CA LEU A 140 8.61 17.26 -9.18
C LEU A 140 9.33 17.60 -10.49
N GLN A 141 9.32 18.86 -10.92
CA GLN A 141 10.03 19.31 -12.13
C GLN A 141 11.56 19.16 -11.96
N GLU A 142 12.10 19.53 -10.79
CA GLU A 142 13.54 19.36 -10.51
C GLU A 142 13.96 17.89 -10.51
N LEU A 143 13.18 17.01 -9.90
CA LEU A 143 13.47 15.58 -9.87
C LEU A 143 13.40 14.98 -11.28
N ASN A 144 12.36 15.32 -12.04
CA ASN A 144 12.20 14.84 -13.42
C ASN A 144 13.33 15.33 -14.33
N ALA A 145 13.84 16.53 -14.15
CA ALA A 145 15.02 17.01 -14.89
C ALA A 145 16.25 16.11 -14.64
N CYS A 146 16.45 15.65 -13.39
CA CYS A 146 17.52 14.72 -13.06
C CYS A 146 17.28 13.32 -13.68
N TYR A 147 16.07 12.80 -13.60
CA TYR A 147 15.72 11.49 -14.17
C TYR A 147 15.86 11.47 -15.70
N GLN A 148 15.34 12.48 -16.38
CA GLN A 148 15.47 12.62 -17.83
C GLN A 148 16.92 12.74 -18.29
N LYS A 149 17.73 13.52 -17.56
CA LYS A 149 19.16 13.62 -17.85
C LYS A 149 19.88 12.28 -17.70
N ALA A 150 19.55 11.50 -16.67
CA ALA A 150 20.18 10.20 -16.41
C ALA A 150 19.72 9.10 -17.37
N SER A 151 18.50 9.21 -17.90
CA SER A 151 17.86 8.20 -18.77
C SER A 151 17.77 8.62 -20.25
N ASN A 152 18.47 9.68 -20.67
CA ASN A 152 18.35 10.25 -22.03
C ASN A 152 16.90 10.59 -22.46
N GLY A 153 16.09 11.04 -21.50
CA GLY A 153 14.71 11.47 -21.74
C GLY A 153 13.65 10.38 -21.56
N GLU A 154 14.04 9.16 -21.23
CA GLU A 154 13.11 8.02 -21.15
C GLU A 154 12.30 7.96 -19.85
N VAL A 155 12.86 8.45 -18.74
CA VAL A 155 12.23 8.35 -17.42
C VAL A 155 11.71 9.69 -16.96
N ALA A 156 10.42 9.72 -16.64
CA ALA A 156 9.77 10.79 -15.89
C ALA A 156 8.70 10.18 -14.98
N VAL A 157 8.50 10.77 -13.81
CA VAL A 157 7.49 10.31 -12.85
C VAL A 157 6.43 11.38 -12.65
N THR A 158 5.20 10.94 -12.46
CA THR A 158 4.10 11.80 -12.00
C THR A 158 4.16 11.99 -10.49
N LYS A 159 3.50 13.03 -9.99
CA LYS A 159 3.35 13.24 -8.54
C LYS A 159 2.75 12.01 -7.84
N ALA A 160 1.72 11.39 -8.44
CA ALA A 160 1.06 10.23 -7.88
C ALA A 160 1.98 8.98 -7.85
N GLU A 161 2.83 8.80 -8.86
CA GLU A 161 3.81 7.70 -8.88
C GLU A 161 4.90 7.91 -7.83
N LEU A 162 5.40 9.12 -7.68
CA LEU A 162 6.39 9.46 -6.65
C LEU A 162 5.79 9.29 -5.24
N GLU A 163 4.59 9.79 -5.00
CA GLU A 163 3.88 9.65 -3.74
C GLU A 163 3.66 8.17 -3.38
N TYR A 164 3.19 7.37 -4.34
CA TYR A 164 2.99 5.94 -4.14
C TYR A 164 4.30 5.20 -3.83
N MET A 165 5.36 5.47 -4.57
CA MET A 165 6.67 4.89 -4.31
C MET A 165 7.18 5.23 -2.91
N MET A 166 7.04 6.48 -2.47
CA MET A 166 7.42 6.91 -1.13
C MET A 166 6.55 6.26 -0.05
N ALA A 167 5.26 6.12 -0.26
CA ALA A 167 4.36 5.42 0.67
C ALA A 167 4.74 3.94 0.82
N CYS A 168 5.06 3.26 -0.26
CA CYS A 168 5.56 1.88 -0.22
C CYS A 168 6.89 1.77 0.52
N GLU A 169 7.82 2.71 0.30
CA GLU A 169 9.10 2.75 1.01
C GLU A 169 8.92 2.94 2.52
N ILE A 170 8.01 3.84 2.94
CA ILE A 170 7.67 4.03 4.36
C ILE A 170 7.14 2.73 4.95
N THR A 171 6.15 2.10 4.31
CA THR A 171 5.57 0.84 4.77
C THR A 171 6.65 -0.25 4.90
N GLY A 172 7.56 -0.33 3.94
CA GLY A 172 8.67 -1.27 3.98
C GLY A 172 9.61 -1.02 5.17
N ARG A 173 9.97 0.24 5.42
CA ARG A 173 10.82 0.63 6.57
C ARG A 173 10.13 0.35 7.91
N GLU A 174 8.85 0.66 8.04
CA GLU A 174 8.07 0.41 9.25
C GLU A 174 7.93 -1.09 9.54
N ARG A 175 7.60 -1.89 8.52
CA ARG A 175 7.53 -3.36 8.66
C ARG A 175 8.86 -3.96 9.04
N TYR A 176 9.95 -3.54 8.39
CA TYR A 176 11.29 -3.97 8.74
C TYR A 176 11.62 -3.64 10.20
N LEU A 177 11.42 -2.39 10.61
CA LEU A 177 11.73 -1.93 11.96
C LEU A 177 10.92 -2.69 13.01
N ALA A 178 9.62 -2.84 12.79
CA ALA A 178 8.74 -3.57 13.70
C ALA A 178 9.19 -5.04 13.87
N LEU A 179 9.47 -5.72 12.76
CA LEU A 179 9.94 -7.11 12.79
C LEU A 179 11.30 -7.25 13.46
N ALA A 180 12.26 -6.36 13.17
CA ALA A 180 13.59 -6.38 13.76
C ALA A 180 13.56 -6.15 15.29
N VAL A 181 12.74 -5.20 15.74
CA VAL A 181 12.58 -4.92 17.17
C VAL A 181 11.86 -6.08 17.89
N LEU A 182 10.75 -6.54 17.35
CA LEU A 182 9.93 -7.58 17.98
C LEU A 182 10.66 -8.93 18.02
N SER A 183 11.38 -9.31 16.98
CA SER A 183 12.13 -10.57 16.93
C SER A 183 13.32 -10.62 17.90
N SER A 184 13.72 -9.50 18.47
CA SER A 184 14.75 -9.49 19.52
C SER A 184 14.26 -10.01 20.86
N HIS A 185 12.93 -10.07 21.07
CA HIS A 185 12.31 -10.44 22.35
C HIS A 185 11.23 -11.52 22.23
N HIS A 186 10.73 -11.79 21.03
CA HIS A 186 9.59 -12.67 20.78
C HIS A 186 9.85 -13.61 19.60
N ALA A 187 9.15 -14.74 19.57
CA ALA A 187 9.09 -15.60 18.40
C ALA A 187 8.23 -14.94 17.32
N VAL A 188 8.84 -14.56 16.19
CA VAL A 188 8.17 -13.84 15.10
C VAL A 188 8.24 -14.65 13.82
N ARG A 189 7.08 -14.88 13.19
CA ARG A 189 6.94 -15.51 11.87
C ARG A 189 6.54 -14.51 10.81
N LEU A 190 7.24 -14.55 9.69
CA LEU A 190 6.94 -13.75 8.49
C LEU A 190 6.44 -14.65 7.36
N TYR A 191 5.21 -14.42 6.94
CA TYR A 191 4.60 -15.04 5.76
C TYR A 191 4.57 -14.01 4.63
N SER A 192 5.51 -14.14 3.71
CA SER A 192 5.73 -13.15 2.63
C SER A 192 6.32 -13.80 1.39
N THR A 193 6.14 -13.16 0.23
CA THR A 193 6.93 -13.42 -0.97
C THR A 193 8.32 -12.80 -0.89
N ASP A 194 8.48 -11.78 -0.03
CA ASP A 194 9.71 -11.02 0.12
C ASP A 194 10.53 -11.57 1.29
N LYS A 195 11.83 -11.77 1.08
CA LYS A 195 12.76 -12.19 2.12
C LYS A 195 13.83 -11.10 2.31
N ASP A 196 14.11 -10.74 3.56
CA ASP A 196 15.17 -9.78 3.90
C ASP A 196 16.22 -10.47 4.80
N ALA A 197 17.46 -10.55 4.31
CA ALA A 197 18.55 -11.20 5.05
C ALA A 197 18.92 -10.49 6.36
N ARG A 198 18.52 -9.22 6.52
CA ARG A 198 18.75 -8.45 7.75
C ARG A 198 17.81 -8.87 8.89
N LEU A 199 16.73 -9.60 8.59
CA LEU A 199 15.77 -10.15 9.55
C LEU A 199 16.16 -11.59 9.96
N ASP A 200 17.38 -11.76 10.43
CA ASP A 200 17.99 -13.06 10.74
C ASP A 200 17.32 -13.80 11.93
N LYS A 201 16.63 -13.06 12.80
CA LYS A 201 15.88 -13.60 13.94
C LYS A 201 14.40 -13.87 13.66
N VAL A 202 13.92 -13.49 12.47
CA VAL A 202 12.54 -13.73 12.06
C VAL A 202 12.46 -15.05 11.32
N GLU A 203 11.56 -15.94 11.75
CA GLU A 203 11.29 -17.19 11.05
C GLU A 203 10.53 -16.90 9.75
N TYR A 204 11.21 -17.08 8.61
CA TYR A 204 10.61 -16.84 7.30
C TYR A 204 9.88 -18.10 6.81
N MET A 205 8.56 -17.98 6.63
CA MET A 205 7.66 -19.09 6.30
C MET A 205 7.30 -19.16 4.82
N GLY A 206 7.68 -18.16 4.01
CA GLY A 206 7.29 -18.07 2.61
C GLY A 206 5.87 -17.54 2.40
N TYR A 207 5.35 -17.74 1.20
CA TYR A 207 3.99 -17.31 0.83
C TYR A 207 2.92 -18.11 1.58
N ALA A 208 1.87 -17.43 2.01
CA ALA A 208 0.67 -18.04 2.60
C ALA A 208 -0.54 -17.86 1.69
N ASP A 209 -1.22 -18.97 1.37
CA ASP A 209 -2.49 -18.92 0.63
C ASP A 209 -3.60 -18.31 1.49
N TYR A 210 -4.33 -17.34 0.92
CA TYR A 210 -5.37 -16.60 1.62
C TYR A 210 -6.48 -17.49 2.19
N TYR A 211 -6.97 -18.44 1.39
CA TYR A 211 -8.14 -19.25 1.77
C TYR A 211 -7.77 -20.48 2.59
N LYS A 212 -6.58 -21.05 2.37
CA LYS A 212 -6.18 -22.32 2.96
C LYS A 212 -5.34 -22.19 4.22
N GLN A 213 -4.42 -21.21 4.24
CA GLN A 213 -3.41 -21.11 5.29
C GLN A 213 -3.62 -19.90 6.21
N MET A 214 -4.05 -18.77 5.66
CA MET A 214 -4.15 -17.51 6.43
C MET A 214 -5.06 -17.62 7.67
N PRO A 215 -6.25 -18.30 7.61
CA PRO A 215 -7.07 -18.47 8.81
C PRO A 215 -6.37 -19.27 9.92
N GLU A 216 -5.61 -20.32 9.55
CA GLU A 216 -4.86 -21.13 10.50
C GLU A 216 -3.70 -20.34 11.12
N ILE A 217 -2.96 -19.57 10.30
CA ILE A 217 -1.87 -18.70 10.74
C ILE A 217 -2.38 -17.69 11.77
N PHE A 218 -3.49 -17.03 11.47
CA PHE A 218 -4.07 -16.04 12.38
C PHE A 218 -4.54 -16.64 13.70
N LYS A 219 -5.00 -17.89 13.69
CA LYS A 219 -5.44 -18.60 14.89
C LYS A 219 -4.28 -19.16 15.73
N SER A 220 -3.15 -19.50 15.09
CA SER A 220 -1.95 -20.00 15.75
C SER A 220 -1.00 -18.91 16.25
N SER A 221 -1.28 -17.65 15.95
CA SER A 221 -0.49 -16.51 16.43
C SER A 221 -1.20 -15.80 17.58
N ARG A 222 -0.47 -15.43 18.61
CA ARG A 222 -1.01 -14.65 19.74
C ARG A 222 -1.31 -13.21 19.33
N ILE A 223 -0.46 -12.65 18.44
CA ILE A 223 -0.61 -11.32 17.86
C ILE A 223 -0.40 -11.41 16.35
N ASN A 224 -1.35 -10.87 15.59
CA ASN A 224 -1.22 -10.71 14.15
C ASN A 224 -0.94 -9.23 13.87
N LEU A 225 0.25 -8.93 13.33
CA LEU A 225 0.61 -7.56 12.96
C LEU A 225 -0.11 -7.14 11.68
N ASN A 226 -0.60 -5.91 11.71
CA ASN A 226 -1.13 -5.21 10.53
C ASN A 226 -0.52 -3.80 10.51
N ILE A 227 0.47 -3.60 9.62
CA ILE A 227 1.28 -2.38 9.49
C ILE A 227 1.21 -1.92 8.04
#